data_37e5560f923a5e46ec9aa9c26ada564e
#
_entry.id   37e5560f923a5e46ec9aa9c26ada564e
#
_cell.length_a   1.000
_cell.length_b   1.000
_cell.length_c   1.000
_cell.angle_alpha   90.00
_cell.angle_beta   90.00
_cell.angle_gamma   90.00
#
_symmetry.space_group_name_H-M   'P 1'
#
loop_
_entity.id
_entity.type
_entity.pdbx_description
1 polymer ?
#
loop_
_entity_poly.entity_id
_entity_poly.type
_entity_poly.pdbx_seq_one_letter_code
_entity_poly.pdbx_strand_id
1 'polypeptide(L)'
;MENVKISVILSAYNEEERWFRKAVESILNQSFKEFELILILDNPNNELLDKIIKEYKEKDSRIIYIKNEKNLGLVESLNRGIKASSGLYIARMDADDIAYIDRLEKQCEFMEKNKDI
;
A
#
# COMPACT_ATOMS: atom_id res chain seq x y z
N MET A 1 6.91 13.16 14.39
CA MET A 1 5.97 12.37 13.57
C MET A 1 5.77 13.01 12.21
N GLU A 2 6.03 12.29 11.17
CA GLU A 2 5.84 12.81 9.84
C GLU A 2 4.38 12.98 9.51
N ASN A 3 4.09 13.98 8.68
CA ASN A 3 2.75 14.16 8.16
C ASN A 3 2.49 13.17 7.04
N VAL A 4 1.44 12.37 7.20
CA VAL A 4 1.02 11.44 6.17
C VAL A 4 -0.17 12.04 5.44
N LYS A 5 -0.01 12.29 4.14
CA LYS A 5 -1.11 12.81 3.33
C LYS A 5 -1.87 11.72 2.61
N ILE A 6 -1.17 10.72 2.10
CA ILE A 6 -1.78 9.62 1.36
C ILE A 6 -1.49 8.30 2.03
N SER A 7 -2.55 7.51 2.27
CA SER A 7 -2.39 6.12 2.69
C SER A 7 -2.63 5.25 1.47
N VAL A 8 -1.60 4.56 1.02
CA VAL A 8 -1.69 3.65 -0.12
C VAL A 8 -2.01 2.26 0.41
N ILE A 9 -3.08 1.66 -0.07
CA ILE A 9 -3.50 0.32 0.36
C ILE A 9 -3.26 -0.67 -0.77
N LEU A 10 -2.46 -1.69 -0.49
CA LEU A 10 -2.11 -2.72 -1.44
C LEU A 10 -2.37 -4.09 -0.80
N SER A 11 -3.35 -4.82 -1.34
CA SER A 11 -3.71 -6.14 -0.83
C SER A 11 -3.13 -7.22 -1.74
N ALA A 12 -2.43 -8.18 -1.16
CA ALA A 12 -1.81 -9.28 -1.87
C ALA A 12 -2.38 -10.61 -1.42
N TYR A 13 -2.40 -11.59 -2.33
CA TYR A 13 -2.90 -12.93 -2.05
C TYR A 13 -1.91 -13.99 -2.51
N ASN A 14 -1.71 -14.13 -3.83
CA ASN A 14 -0.82 -15.14 -4.44
C ASN A 14 -0.01 -14.59 -5.62
N GLU A 15 0.24 -13.30 -5.65
CA GLU A 15 1.00 -12.69 -6.73
C GLU A 15 2.42 -13.27 -6.81
N GLU A 16 2.97 -13.35 -8.03
CA GLU A 16 4.36 -13.76 -8.22
C GLU A 16 5.30 -12.76 -7.55
N GLU A 17 6.37 -13.27 -6.98
CA GLU A 17 7.35 -12.45 -6.28
C GLU A 17 7.84 -11.27 -7.13
N ARG A 18 8.19 -11.53 -8.39
CA ARG A 18 8.72 -10.50 -9.29
C ARG A 18 7.77 -9.31 -9.44
N TRP A 19 6.49 -9.59 -9.69
CA TRP A 19 5.51 -8.54 -9.89
C TRP A 19 5.15 -7.83 -8.58
N PHE A 20 5.07 -8.59 -7.51
CA PHE A 20 4.79 -8.01 -6.19
C PHE A 20 5.91 -7.05 -5.79
N ARG A 21 7.17 -7.45 -5.96
CA ARG A 21 8.30 -6.57 -5.63
C ARG A 21 8.28 -5.31 -6.47
N LYS A 22 7.98 -5.41 -7.76
CA LYS A 22 7.90 -4.23 -8.64
C LYS A 22 6.79 -3.30 -8.20
N ALA A 23 5.63 -3.84 -7.81
CA ALA A 23 4.52 -3.02 -7.34
C ALA A 23 4.91 -2.25 -6.08
N VAL A 24 5.46 -2.93 -5.09
CA VAL A 24 5.86 -2.31 -3.82
C VAL A 24 6.94 -1.25 -4.07
N GLU A 25 7.96 -1.59 -4.85
CA GLU A 25 9.07 -0.66 -5.11
C GLU A 25 8.61 0.56 -5.89
N SER A 26 7.63 0.41 -6.78
CA SER A 26 7.10 1.56 -7.51
C SER A 26 6.42 2.57 -6.57
N ILE A 27 5.86 2.11 -5.46
CA ILE A 27 5.30 3.02 -4.46
C ILE A 27 6.40 3.61 -3.57
N LEU A 28 7.34 2.78 -3.11
CA LEU A 28 8.40 3.28 -2.24
C LEU A 28 9.29 4.31 -2.94
N ASN A 29 9.38 4.24 -4.27
CA ASN A 29 10.22 5.15 -5.07
C ASN A 29 9.45 6.35 -5.64
N GLN A 30 8.23 6.60 -5.21
CA GLN A 30 7.45 7.74 -5.68
C GLN A 30 8.16 9.06 -5.38
N SER A 31 7.97 10.05 -6.27
CA SER A 31 8.49 11.39 -6.06
C SER A 31 7.85 12.06 -4.85
N PHE A 32 6.58 11.78 -4.59
CA PHE A 32 5.87 12.26 -3.41
C PHE A 32 6.24 11.38 -2.21
N LYS A 33 6.67 11.98 -1.11
CA LYS A 33 7.20 11.23 0.04
C LYS A 33 6.28 11.19 1.27
N GLU A 34 5.23 11.99 1.31
CA GLU A 34 4.35 12.07 2.47
C GLU A 34 3.24 11.02 2.44
N PHE A 35 3.63 9.75 2.35
CA PHE A 35 2.69 8.63 2.29
C PHE A 35 3.07 7.53 3.27
N GLU A 36 2.10 6.68 3.58
CA GLU A 36 2.33 5.40 4.23
C GLU A 36 1.85 4.32 3.26
N LEU A 37 2.49 3.16 3.31
CA LEU A 37 2.10 2.01 2.48
C LEU A 37 1.56 0.91 3.38
N ILE A 38 0.27 0.63 3.25
CA ILE A 38 -0.38 -0.42 4.03
C ILE A 38 -0.41 -1.68 3.17
N LEU A 39 0.43 -2.64 3.51
CA LEU A 39 0.51 -3.92 2.83
C LEU A 39 -0.35 -4.93 3.58
N ILE A 40 -1.33 -5.49 2.89
CA ILE A 40 -2.23 -6.48 3.49
C ILE A 40 -2.00 -7.81 2.79
N LEU A 41 -1.70 -8.84 3.56
CA LEU A 41 -1.57 -10.20 3.03
C LEU A 41 -2.85 -10.96 3.38
N ASP A 42 -3.66 -11.23 2.34
CA ASP A 42 -4.95 -11.91 2.51
C ASP A 42 -4.83 -13.41 2.33
N ASN A 43 -3.65 -13.94 2.59
CA ASN A 43 -3.38 -15.38 2.52
C ASN A 43 -2.35 -15.74 3.57
N PRO A 44 -2.78 -16.16 4.78
CA PRO A 44 -1.83 -16.45 5.87
C PRO A 44 -0.89 -17.60 5.57
N ASN A 45 -1.23 -18.43 4.57
CA ASN A 45 -0.41 -19.58 4.21
C ASN A 45 0.67 -19.25 3.17
N ASN A 46 0.70 -18.03 2.66
CA ASN A 46 1.71 -17.61 1.69
C ASN A 46 2.95 -17.13 2.42
N GLU A 47 3.82 -18.10 2.77
CA GLU A 47 5.02 -17.80 3.54
C GLU A 47 6.02 -16.94 2.76
N LEU A 48 6.06 -17.08 1.44
CA LEU A 48 6.97 -16.30 0.62
C LEU A 48 6.63 -14.81 0.65
N LEU A 49 5.36 -14.46 0.41
CA LEU A 49 4.94 -13.07 0.46
C LEU A 49 5.07 -12.50 1.88
N ASP A 50 4.78 -13.29 2.90
CA ASP A 50 4.98 -12.88 4.29
C ASP A 50 6.42 -12.45 4.52
N LYS A 51 7.36 -13.27 4.07
CA LYS A 51 8.79 -12.99 4.22
C LYS A 51 9.19 -11.72 3.47
N ILE A 52 8.71 -11.57 2.24
CA ILE A 52 9.03 -10.41 1.41
C ILE A 52 8.52 -9.13 2.06
N ILE A 53 7.28 -9.14 2.55
CA ILE A 53 6.70 -7.96 3.20
C ILE A 53 7.51 -7.58 4.44
N LYS A 54 7.91 -8.56 5.23
CA LYS A 54 8.73 -8.30 6.42
C LYS A 54 10.08 -7.70 6.07
N GLU A 55 10.68 -8.14 4.97
CA GLU A 55 11.95 -7.56 4.48
C GLU A 55 11.77 -6.07 4.17
N TYR A 56 10.72 -5.71 3.43
CA TYR A 56 10.46 -4.31 3.11
C TYR A 56 10.16 -3.49 4.35
N LYS A 57 9.39 -4.03 5.27
CA LYS A 57 9.03 -3.32 6.51
C LYS A 57 10.26 -2.99 7.34
N GLU A 58 11.25 -3.87 7.37
CA GLU A 58 12.50 -3.58 8.09
C GLU A 58 13.28 -2.45 7.46
N LYS A 59 13.18 -2.28 6.14
CA LYS A 59 13.95 -1.28 5.40
C LYS A 59 13.26 0.06 5.30
N ASP A 60 11.94 0.11 5.46
CA ASP A 60 11.18 1.35 5.27
C ASP A 60 10.10 1.49 6.33
N SER A 61 10.25 2.50 7.17
CA SER A 61 9.35 2.73 8.30
C SER A 61 7.96 3.21 7.87
N ARG A 62 7.78 3.56 6.60
CA ARG A 62 6.47 3.99 6.09
C ARG A 62 5.52 2.82 5.84
N ILE A 63 6.00 1.59 5.97
CA ILE A 63 5.20 0.40 5.71
C ILE A 63 4.47 -0.05 6.96
N ILE A 64 3.17 -0.28 6.81
CA ILE A 64 2.32 -0.89 7.83
C ILE A 64 1.90 -2.25 7.28
N TYR A 65 2.11 -3.31 8.05
CA TYR A 65 1.79 -4.66 7.60
C TYR A 65 0.59 -5.21 8.35
N ILE A 66 -0.41 -5.67 7.60
CA ILE A 66 -1.59 -6.35 8.13
C ILE A 66 -1.64 -7.74 7.50
N LYS A 67 -1.51 -8.77 8.34
CA LYS A 67 -1.64 -10.15 7.89
C LYS A 67 -3.00 -10.67 8.34
N ASN A 68 -3.87 -11.00 7.38
CA ASN A 68 -5.18 -11.53 7.70
C ASN A 68 -5.05 -12.95 8.22
N GLU A 69 -5.87 -13.32 9.19
CA GLU A 69 -5.84 -14.65 9.80
C GLU A 69 -6.38 -15.74 8.86
N LYS A 70 -7.17 -15.34 7.88
CA LYS A 70 -7.72 -16.22 6.86
C LYS A 70 -8.00 -15.38 5.62
N ASN A 71 -8.35 -16.04 4.51
CA ASN A 71 -8.74 -15.30 3.31
C ASN A 71 -10.07 -14.59 3.55
N LEU A 72 -10.05 -13.27 3.62
CA LEU A 72 -11.23 -12.45 3.90
C LEU A 72 -11.83 -11.83 2.65
N GLY A 73 -11.11 -11.86 1.53
CA GLY A 73 -11.52 -11.23 0.30
C GLY A 73 -11.06 -9.78 0.19
N LEU A 74 -11.17 -9.24 -1.02
CA LEU A 74 -10.65 -7.91 -1.32
C LEU A 74 -11.36 -6.80 -0.54
N VAL A 75 -12.70 -6.85 -0.47
CA VAL A 75 -13.47 -5.79 0.19
C VAL A 75 -13.11 -5.70 1.67
N GLU A 76 -13.07 -6.84 2.37
CA GLU A 76 -12.73 -6.87 3.79
C GLU A 76 -11.29 -6.41 4.02
N SER A 77 -10.37 -6.84 3.14
CA SER A 77 -8.96 -6.41 3.25
C SER A 77 -8.84 -4.91 3.08
N LEU A 78 -9.51 -4.33 2.09
CA LEU A 78 -9.50 -2.89 1.89
C LEU A 78 -10.08 -2.15 3.09
N ASN A 79 -11.16 -2.67 3.68
CA ASN A 79 -11.74 -2.06 4.87
C ASN A 79 -10.77 -2.06 6.05
N ARG A 80 -9.99 -3.13 6.22
CA ARG A 80 -8.97 -3.18 7.26
C ARG A 80 -7.89 -2.13 7.02
N GLY A 81 -7.49 -1.98 5.75
CA GLY A 81 -6.52 -0.96 5.37
C GLY A 81 -7.03 0.44 5.66
N ILE A 82 -8.28 0.72 5.33
CA ILE A 82 -8.88 2.02 5.60
C ILE A 82 -8.90 2.32 7.09
N LYS A 83 -9.25 1.33 7.91
CA LYS A 83 -9.25 1.51 9.36
C LYS A 83 -7.87 1.79 9.94
N ALA A 84 -6.84 1.24 9.31
CA ALA A 84 -5.46 1.44 9.76
C ALA A 84 -4.84 2.71 9.19
N SER A 85 -5.50 3.36 8.24
CA SER A 85 -4.93 4.51 7.55
C SER A 85 -4.92 5.76 8.42
N SER A 86 -3.88 6.58 8.23
CA SER A 86 -3.75 7.87 8.92
C SER A 86 -3.68 9.04 7.95
N GLY A 87 -3.65 8.77 6.64
CA GLY A 87 -3.57 9.82 5.64
C GLY A 87 -4.87 10.58 5.43
N LEU A 88 -4.76 11.76 4.86
CA LEU A 88 -5.94 12.55 4.48
C LEU A 88 -6.67 11.94 3.29
N TYR A 89 -5.92 11.28 2.41
CA TYR A 89 -6.46 10.65 1.21
C TYR A 89 -6.05 9.18 1.17
N ILE A 90 -6.87 8.38 0.52
CA ILE A 90 -6.61 6.95 0.37
C ILE A 90 -6.42 6.63 -1.10
N ALA A 91 -5.33 5.96 -1.43
CA ALA A 91 -5.08 5.46 -2.77
C ALA A 91 -5.02 3.94 -2.72
N ARG A 92 -5.76 3.29 -3.60
CA ARG A 92 -5.73 1.85 -3.72
C ARG A 92 -4.82 1.46 -4.88
N MET A 93 -4.08 0.37 -4.70
CA MET A 93 -3.25 -0.19 -5.75
C MET A 93 -3.33 -1.71 -5.71
N ASP A 94 -3.40 -2.33 -6.89
CA ASP A 94 -3.37 -3.78 -6.99
C ASP A 94 -1.93 -4.28 -6.86
N ALA A 95 -1.78 -5.49 -6.33
CA ALA A 95 -0.46 -6.03 -5.98
C ALA A 95 0.40 -6.40 -7.19
N ASP A 96 -0.13 -6.33 -8.40
CA ASP A 96 0.62 -6.57 -9.64
C ASP A 96 0.70 -5.31 -10.52
N ASP A 97 0.28 -4.16 -10.03
CA ASP A 97 0.37 -2.89 -10.75
C ASP A 97 1.71 -2.21 -10.46
N ILE A 98 2.13 -1.39 -11.42
CA ILE A 98 3.33 -0.57 -11.28
C ILE A 98 2.93 0.90 -11.41
N ALA A 99 3.21 1.68 -10.38
CA ALA A 99 2.85 3.10 -10.37
C ALA A 99 3.92 3.92 -11.08
N TYR A 100 3.50 4.91 -11.86
CA TYR A 100 4.44 5.89 -12.39
C TYR A 100 5.03 6.69 -11.24
N ILE A 101 6.24 7.18 -11.41
CA ILE A 101 7.00 7.83 -10.32
C ILE A 101 6.29 9.05 -9.72
N ASP A 102 5.44 9.71 -10.49
CA ASP A 102 4.74 10.92 -10.04
C ASP A 102 3.25 10.68 -9.75
N ARG A 103 2.82 9.42 -9.66
CA ARG A 103 1.40 9.10 -9.45
C ARG A 103 0.83 9.75 -8.20
N LEU A 104 1.50 9.58 -7.06
CA LEU A 104 1.00 10.10 -5.79
C LEU A 104 1.03 11.63 -5.75
N GLU A 105 2.06 12.21 -6.32
CA GLU A 105 2.16 13.66 -6.43
C GLU A 105 0.98 14.24 -7.20
N LYS A 106 0.68 13.66 -8.35
CA LYS A 106 -0.45 14.11 -9.17
C LYS A 106 -1.79 13.89 -8.51
N GLN A 107 -1.97 12.76 -7.84
CA GLN A 107 -3.20 12.49 -7.12
C GLN A 107 -3.39 13.47 -5.96
N CYS A 108 -2.33 13.77 -5.24
CA CYS A 108 -2.39 14.73 -4.15
C CYS A 108 -2.74 16.12 -4.65
N GLU A 109 -2.12 16.57 -5.75
CA GLU A 109 -2.43 17.86 -6.35
C GLU A 109 -3.90 17.95 -6.76
N PHE A 110 -4.41 16.90 -7.40
CA PHE A 110 -5.81 16.85 -7.81
C PHE A 110 -6.74 16.96 -6.60
N MET A 111 -6.49 16.17 -5.56
CA MET A 111 -7.35 16.18 -4.37
C MET A 111 -7.29 17.52 -3.63
N GLU A 112 -6.11 18.14 -3.57
CA GLU A 112 -5.96 19.44 -2.92
C GLU A 112 -6.73 20.53 -3.66
N LYS A 113 -6.80 20.45 -5.00
CA LYS A 113 -7.54 21.41 -5.80
C LYS A 113 -9.05 21.17 -5.81
N ASN A 114 -9.49 19.97 -5.46
CA ASN A 114 -10.88 19.56 -5.58
C ASN A 114 -11.45 19.06 -4.24
N LYS A 115 -11.09 19.74 -3.15
CA LYS A 115 -11.50 19.35 -1.81
C LYS A 115 -13.01 19.32 -1.60
N ASP A 116 -13.74 20.11 -2.35
CA ASP A 116 -15.19 20.24 -2.20
C ASP A 116 -15.97 19.20 -3.01
N ILE A 117 -15.31 18.31 -3.70
CA ILE A 117 -15.95 17.24 -4.47
C ILE A 117 -16.21 15.97 -3.61
#